data_0c3d198de2156a93754c906c71ddbe57
#
_entry.id   0c3d198de2156a93754c906c71ddbe57
#
_cell.length_a   1.000
_cell.length_b   1.000
_cell.length_c   1.000
_cell.angle_alpha   90.00
_cell.angle_beta   90.00
_cell.angle_gamma   90.00
#
_symmetry.space_group_name_H-M   'P 1'
#
loop_
_entity.id
_entity.type
_entity.pdbx_description
1 polymer ?
#
loop_
_entity_poly.entity_id
_entity_poly.type
_entity_poly.pdbx_seq_one_letter_code
_entity_poly.pdbx_strand_id
1 'polypeptide(L)'
;GGYTSTYENISISLPDNVSSYDTLEVFHEHACEDRRNRYAKSEGGYGGCHEWDYLAYMKICDRDNASKCGTEFMRWITTYGRGGRWLTDITPYLFMLQDNDVRNFKYQGANKGTMTVKLLFSDWDVGERSFSGEKMFDDGGQFAGEYNNESRYNRQHNFTALSNYHSVKIVSTITGHGFNQDQANCAEFCDHEHHYFLNGNTAYEWHPIVYDNQGCEKEVDRGVVANQFGSWPYGRAGWCAGQDVKQWTYDITDWVDNSTTNNLRYKGLFNGQEYSPQDTNGGDRRIRANILLVWYAQN
;
A
#
# COMPACT_ATOMS: atom_id res chain seq x y z
N GLY A 1 -9.80 -21.33 11.75
CA GLY A 1 -10.74 -20.25 11.99
C GLY A 1 -10.83 -19.39 10.75
N GLY A 2 -12.05 -19.19 10.24
CA GLY A 2 -12.24 -18.45 9.00
C GLY A 2 -11.84 -16.97 9.12
N TYR A 3 -11.11 -16.48 8.15
CA TYR A 3 -10.83 -15.06 7.97
C TYR A 3 -12.14 -14.34 7.65
N THR A 4 -12.57 -13.44 8.52
CA THR A 4 -13.67 -12.52 8.24
C THR A 4 -13.09 -11.12 8.06
N SER A 5 -13.11 -10.63 6.84
CA SER A 5 -12.75 -9.23 6.57
C SER A 5 -13.75 -8.31 7.27
N THR A 6 -13.22 -7.38 8.05
CA THR A 6 -14.02 -6.27 8.59
C THR A 6 -13.96 -5.10 7.60
N TYR A 7 -15.11 -4.53 7.31
CA TYR A 7 -15.24 -3.35 6.45
C TYR A 7 -15.93 -2.25 7.25
N GLU A 8 -15.29 -1.10 7.35
CA GLU A 8 -15.85 0.07 8.03
C GLU A 8 -15.76 1.29 7.14
N ASN A 9 -16.82 2.07 7.14
CA ASN A 9 -16.86 3.36 6.46
C ASN A 9 -16.60 4.47 7.48
N ILE A 10 -15.72 5.38 7.13
CA ILE A 10 -15.33 6.51 7.97
C ILE A 10 -15.54 7.78 7.18
N SER A 11 -16.20 8.78 7.79
CA SER A 11 -16.34 10.10 7.20
C SER A 11 -15.55 11.11 8.01
N ILE A 12 -14.74 11.91 7.34
CA ILE A 12 -13.89 12.94 7.96
C ILE A 12 -14.21 14.28 7.31
N SER A 13 -14.56 15.27 8.14
CA SER A 13 -14.67 16.66 7.70
C SER A 13 -13.29 17.27 7.58
N LEU A 14 -12.98 17.84 6.43
CA LEU A 14 -11.72 18.48 6.14
C LEU A 14 -11.74 19.96 6.56
N PRO A 15 -10.60 20.56 6.91
CA PRO A 15 -10.51 21.98 7.23
C PRO A 15 -10.80 22.88 6.02
N ASP A 16 -10.95 24.16 6.24
CA ASP A 16 -11.24 25.18 5.23
C ASP A 16 -9.99 25.66 4.47
N ASN A 17 -8.83 25.16 4.83
CA ASN A 17 -7.54 25.55 4.28
C ASN A 17 -6.64 24.38 3.86
N VAL A 18 -7.23 23.25 3.44
CA VAL A 18 -6.46 22.07 2.96
C VAL A 18 -5.49 22.45 1.84
N SER A 19 -5.91 23.39 0.99
CA SER A 19 -5.09 23.87 -0.14
C SER A 19 -3.80 24.59 0.28
N SER A 20 -3.70 25.05 1.53
CA SER A 20 -2.50 25.72 2.06
C SER A 20 -1.45 24.74 2.61
N TYR A 21 -1.73 23.46 2.69
CA TYR A 21 -0.81 22.45 3.20
C TYR A 21 -0.13 21.69 2.07
N ASP A 22 1.14 21.39 2.25
CA ASP A 22 1.98 20.64 1.30
C ASP A 22 2.31 19.22 1.77
N THR A 23 2.01 18.89 3.02
CA THR A 23 2.30 17.59 3.63
C THR A 23 1.07 17.01 4.29
N LEU A 24 0.88 15.69 4.14
CA LEU A 24 -0.23 14.95 4.72
C LEU A 24 0.25 13.62 5.29
N GLU A 25 0.00 13.43 6.58
CA GLU A 25 0.24 12.17 7.26
C GLU A 25 -1.07 11.60 7.83
N VAL A 26 -1.14 10.29 7.96
CA VAL A 26 -2.21 9.61 8.69
C VAL A 26 -1.64 9.02 9.96
N PHE A 27 -2.11 9.52 11.09
CA PHE A 27 -2.02 8.78 12.35
C PHE A 27 -3.18 7.81 12.44
N HIS A 28 -2.90 6.53 12.64
CA HIS A 28 -3.94 5.57 12.96
C HIS A 28 -3.53 4.67 14.12
N GLU A 29 -4.50 4.35 14.95
CA GLU A 29 -4.39 3.42 16.06
C GLU A 29 -5.44 2.34 15.91
N HIS A 30 -5.00 1.10 16.00
CA HIS A 30 -5.88 -0.06 16.13
C HIS A 30 -5.74 -0.62 17.55
N ALA A 31 -6.82 -0.57 18.31
CA ALA A 31 -6.89 -1.12 19.66
C ALA A 31 -7.75 -2.37 19.69
N CYS A 32 -7.23 -3.45 20.29
CA CYS A 32 -7.96 -4.68 20.47
C CYS A 32 -9.22 -4.47 21.33
N GLU A 33 -10.26 -5.27 21.09
CA GLU A 33 -11.52 -5.24 21.84
C GLU A 33 -11.30 -5.43 23.34
N ASP A 34 -10.42 -6.36 23.73
CA ASP A 34 -10.01 -6.57 25.11
C ASP A 34 -8.50 -6.34 25.28
N ARG A 35 -8.15 -5.13 25.71
CA ARG A 35 -6.75 -4.75 26.00
C ARG A 35 -6.14 -5.49 27.19
N ARG A 36 -6.96 -6.08 28.07
CA ARG A 36 -6.50 -6.70 29.31
C ARG A 36 -6.20 -8.18 29.16
N ASN A 37 -6.86 -8.81 28.21
CA ASN A 37 -6.75 -10.25 28.02
C ASN A 37 -6.16 -10.60 26.65
N ARG A 38 -4.83 -10.50 26.60
CA ARG A 38 -4.03 -10.87 25.43
C ARG A 38 -4.30 -12.29 24.93
N TYR A 39 -4.85 -13.14 25.79
CA TYR A 39 -5.10 -14.56 25.53
C TYR A 39 -6.57 -14.94 25.59
N ALA A 40 -7.48 -14.02 25.84
CA ALA A 40 -8.89 -14.34 25.83
C ALA A 40 -9.32 -14.71 24.41
N LYS A 41 -9.65 -15.96 24.24
CA LYS A 41 -10.25 -16.49 23.04
C LYS A 41 -11.71 -16.06 22.95
N SER A 42 -11.99 -14.85 22.56
CA SER A 42 -13.29 -14.54 22.00
C SER A 42 -13.25 -14.90 20.52
N GLU A 43 -13.90 -16.00 20.16
CA GLU A 43 -14.16 -16.41 18.77
C GLU A 43 -13.01 -16.21 17.76
N GLY A 44 -11.85 -16.77 18.04
CA GLY A 44 -10.75 -16.85 17.07
C GLY A 44 -9.69 -15.79 17.16
N GLY A 45 -9.59 -15.04 18.25
CA GLY A 45 -8.51 -14.05 18.39
C GLY A 45 -8.12 -13.74 19.82
N TYR A 46 -6.92 -13.31 20.02
CA TYR A 46 -6.37 -12.82 21.26
C TYR A 46 -6.97 -11.44 21.61
N GLY A 47 -7.99 -11.43 22.49
CA GLY A 47 -8.60 -10.18 22.93
C GLY A 47 -9.18 -9.30 21.82
N GLY A 48 -9.67 -9.90 20.72
CA GLY A 48 -10.22 -9.17 19.58
C GLY A 48 -9.22 -8.83 18.47
N CYS A 49 -7.92 -8.83 18.75
CA CYS A 49 -6.89 -8.79 17.71
C CYS A 49 -6.50 -10.18 17.26
N HIS A 50 -6.50 -10.41 15.95
CA HIS A 50 -6.17 -11.69 15.38
C HIS A 50 -4.72 -12.09 15.65
N GLU A 51 -4.44 -13.40 15.72
CA GLU A 51 -3.12 -13.95 16.03
C GLU A 51 -2.12 -13.85 14.87
N TRP A 52 -2.58 -13.56 13.65
CA TRP A 52 -1.76 -13.51 12.45
C TRP A 52 -1.48 -12.09 11.97
N ASP A 53 -0.47 -11.97 11.12
CA ASP A 53 -0.06 -10.78 10.39
C ASP A 53 -0.91 -10.60 9.13
N TYR A 54 -2.09 -10.04 9.29
CA TYR A 54 -2.98 -9.78 8.17
C TYR A 54 -2.75 -8.42 7.52
N LEU A 55 -2.95 -8.42 6.21
CA LEU A 55 -3.03 -7.22 5.43
C LEU A 55 -4.25 -6.37 5.84
N ALA A 56 -3.99 -5.12 6.16
CA ALA A 56 -5.02 -4.11 6.38
C ALA A 56 -4.73 -2.86 5.55
N TYR A 57 -5.77 -2.17 5.09
CA TYR A 57 -5.61 -0.99 4.25
C TYR A 57 -6.82 -0.06 4.32
N MET A 58 -6.59 1.18 3.92
CA MET A 58 -7.65 2.18 3.75
C MET A 58 -7.71 2.66 2.31
N LYS A 59 -8.93 2.86 1.87
CA LYS A 59 -9.25 3.43 0.55
C LYS A 59 -10.00 4.73 0.72
N ILE A 60 -9.71 5.69 -0.15
CA ILE A 60 -10.53 6.89 -0.30
C ILE A 60 -11.66 6.60 -1.28
N CYS A 61 -12.86 7.08 -0.96
CA CYS A 61 -14.05 6.90 -1.78
C CYS A 61 -14.18 8.05 -2.79
N ASP A 62 -14.87 7.79 -3.88
CA ASP A 62 -15.18 8.83 -4.86
C ASP A 62 -16.01 9.93 -4.19
N ARG A 63 -15.79 11.18 -4.58
CA ARG A 63 -16.49 12.33 -4.01
C ARG A 63 -17.98 12.25 -4.28
N ASP A 64 -18.35 11.92 -5.49
CA ASP A 64 -19.73 11.86 -5.94
C ASP A 64 -20.44 10.54 -5.59
N ASN A 65 -19.69 9.56 -5.10
CA ASN A 65 -20.22 8.25 -4.74
C ASN A 65 -19.45 7.64 -3.57
N ALA A 66 -19.90 7.90 -2.36
CA ALA A 66 -19.30 7.41 -1.11
C ALA A 66 -19.29 5.86 -0.99
N SER A 67 -20.02 5.14 -1.83
CA SER A 67 -19.99 3.67 -1.85
C SER A 67 -18.88 3.12 -2.75
N LYS A 68 -18.31 3.95 -3.64
CA LYS A 68 -17.26 3.58 -4.56
C LYS A 68 -15.89 4.01 -4.03
N CYS A 69 -15.22 3.12 -3.28
CA CYS A 69 -13.94 3.37 -2.64
C CYS A 69 -12.84 2.59 -3.37
N GLY A 70 -12.24 3.21 -4.38
CA GLY A 70 -11.34 2.56 -5.33
C GLY A 70 -9.86 2.82 -5.12
N THR A 71 -9.47 3.94 -4.51
CA THR A 71 -8.06 4.32 -4.37
C THR A 71 -7.53 3.97 -2.99
N GLU A 72 -6.64 2.98 -2.92
CA GLU A 72 -5.90 2.67 -1.70
C GLU A 72 -4.85 3.77 -1.48
N PHE A 73 -4.79 4.32 -0.29
CA PHE A 73 -3.83 5.37 0.06
C PHE A 73 -2.95 5.01 1.25
N MET A 74 -3.29 3.95 1.98
CA MET A 74 -2.54 3.47 3.13
C MET A 74 -2.68 1.96 3.29
N ARG A 75 -1.59 1.29 3.64
CA ARG A 75 -1.50 -0.14 3.90
C ARG A 75 -0.62 -0.40 5.11
N TRP A 76 -1.01 -1.38 5.92
CA TRP A 76 -0.18 -1.87 7.03
C TRP A 76 -0.42 -3.36 7.26
N ILE A 77 0.46 -3.95 8.03
CA ILE A 77 0.35 -5.34 8.43
C ILE A 77 0.02 -5.39 9.92
N THR A 78 -1.03 -6.11 10.27
CA THR A 78 -1.46 -6.22 11.66
C THR A 78 -0.39 -6.89 12.53
N THR A 79 -0.41 -6.53 13.80
CA THR A 79 0.47 -7.12 14.80
C THR A 79 -0.11 -8.42 15.31
N TYR A 80 0.73 -9.39 15.59
CA TYR A 80 0.33 -10.68 16.13
C TYR A 80 -0.36 -10.55 17.50
N GLY A 81 -1.70 -10.66 17.53
CA GLY A 81 -2.50 -10.62 18.74
C GLY A 81 -2.45 -9.33 19.54
N ARG A 82 -2.06 -8.20 18.91
CA ARG A 82 -1.88 -6.90 19.57
C ARG A 82 -2.50 -5.79 18.76
N GLY A 83 -2.78 -4.67 19.41
CA GLY A 83 -3.02 -3.40 18.74
C GLY A 83 -1.72 -2.76 18.25
N GLY A 84 -1.84 -1.72 17.45
CA GLY A 84 -0.71 -0.96 16.91
C GLY A 84 -1.05 0.50 16.71
N ARG A 85 -0.01 1.30 16.54
CA ARG A 85 -0.09 2.72 16.19
C ARG A 85 0.91 2.99 15.08
N TRP A 86 0.48 3.75 14.08
CA TRP A 86 1.28 4.08 12.92
C TRP A 86 1.13 5.53 12.55
N LEU A 87 2.18 6.10 12.02
CA LEU A 87 2.18 7.40 11.36
C LEU A 87 2.72 7.17 9.95
N THR A 88 1.86 7.34 8.94
CA THR A 88 2.17 7.04 7.56
C THR A 88 2.08 8.31 6.72
N ASP A 89 3.15 8.62 6.00
CA ASP A 89 3.16 9.70 5.01
C ASP A 89 2.30 9.30 3.81
N ILE A 90 1.29 10.12 3.52
CA ILE A 90 0.41 9.99 2.37
C ILE A 90 0.32 11.29 1.57
N THR A 91 1.34 12.13 1.68
CA THR A 91 1.45 13.43 0.98
C THR A 91 1.09 13.36 -0.51
N PRO A 92 1.48 12.32 -1.27
CA PRO A 92 1.10 12.20 -2.68
C PRO A 92 -0.41 12.23 -2.95
N TYR A 93 -1.25 11.96 -1.94
CA TYR A 93 -2.71 11.93 -2.08
C TYR A 93 -3.42 13.25 -1.74
N LEU A 94 -2.69 14.32 -1.44
CA LEU A 94 -3.28 15.64 -1.19
C LEU A 94 -4.20 16.11 -2.30
N PHE A 95 -3.92 15.76 -3.57
CA PHE A 95 -4.76 16.10 -4.72
C PHE A 95 -6.20 15.58 -4.61
N MET A 96 -6.44 14.57 -3.79
CA MET A 96 -7.77 13.99 -3.59
C MET A 96 -8.60 14.73 -2.54
N LEU A 97 -8.00 15.68 -1.80
CA LEU A 97 -8.62 16.41 -0.71
C LEU A 97 -8.83 17.87 -1.08
N GLN A 98 -9.93 18.45 -0.63
CA GLN A 98 -10.29 19.84 -0.90
C GLN A 98 -10.77 20.54 0.37
N ASP A 99 -10.69 21.86 0.34
CA ASP A 99 -11.17 22.72 1.41
C ASP A 99 -12.65 22.47 1.72
N ASN A 100 -12.99 22.44 3.00
CA ASN A 100 -14.37 22.27 3.49
C ASN A 100 -15.11 21.02 3.00
N ASP A 101 -14.43 20.01 2.51
CA ASP A 101 -15.03 18.78 2.02
C ASP A 101 -15.29 17.78 3.15
N VAL A 102 -16.20 16.84 2.91
CA VAL A 102 -16.38 15.64 3.72
C VAL A 102 -15.91 14.44 2.91
N ARG A 103 -14.81 13.84 3.31
CA ARG A 103 -14.27 12.68 2.62
C ARG A 103 -14.65 11.39 3.31
N ASN A 104 -15.08 10.45 2.48
CA ASN A 104 -15.41 9.11 2.92
C ASN A 104 -14.23 8.18 2.64
N PHE A 105 -13.93 7.35 3.62
CA PHE A 105 -12.88 6.35 3.58
C PHE A 105 -13.46 4.99 3.91
N LYS A 106 -12.86 3.96 3.35
CA LYS A 106 -13.20 2.57 3.66
C LYS A 106 -12.00 1.85 4.22
N TYR A 107 -12.15 1.41 5.46
CA TYR A 107 -11.21 0.47 6.08
C TYR A 107 -11.51 -0.96 5.63
N GLN A 108 -10.46 -1.73 5.42
CA GLN A 108 -10.54 -3.17 5.24
C GLN A 108 -9.41 -3.87 5.99
N GLY A 109 -9.75 -4.80 6.84
CA GLY A 109 -8.78 -5.59 7.61
C GLY A 109 -9.44 -6.79 8.30
N ALA A 110 -8.66 -7.56 9.02
CA ALA A 110 -9.11 -8.82 9.64
C ALA A 110 -9.43 -8.71 11.12
N ASN A 111 -9.03 -7.62 11.77
CA ASN A 111 -9.12 -7.52 13.22
C ASN A 111 -10.38 -6.81 13.67
N LYS A 112 -10.97 -7.31 14.76
CA LYS A 112 -11.99 -6.61 15.53
C LYS A 112 -11.30 -5.62 16.49
N GLY A 113 -12.00 -4.58 16.86
CA GLY A 113 -11.49 -3.58 17.82
C GLY A 113 -11.90 -2.18 17.45
N THR A 114 -11.29 -1.21 18.09
CA THR A 114 -11.51 0.21 17.79
C THR A 114 -10.38 0.74 16.93
N MET A 115 -10.74 1.46 15.88
CA MET A 115 -9.79 2.19 15.06
C MET A 115 -9.96 3.69 15.28
N THR A 116 -8.85 4.37 15.48
CA THR A 116 -8.77 5.83 15.49
C THR A 116 -7.95 6.28 14.29
N VAL A 117 -8.49 7.18 13.49
CA VAL A 117 -7.83 7.75 12.31
C VAL A 117 -7.80 9.26 12.44
N LYS A 118 -6.63 9.87 12.20
CA LYS A 118 -6.45 11.32 12.14
C LYS A 118 -5.65 11.67 10.90
N LEU A 119 -6.14 12.63 10.12
CA LEU A 119 -5.38 13.26 9.05
C LEU A 119 -4.61 14.44 9.66
N LEU A 120 -3.31 14.46 9.47
CA LEU A 120 -2.41 15.51 9.96
C LEU A 120 -1.89 16.29 8.75
N PHE A 121 -2.34 17.51 8.64
CA PHE A 121 -1.92 18.45 7.59
C PHE A 121 -0.81 19.34 8.13
N SER A 122 0.24 19.52 7.34
CA SER A 122 1.37 20.38 7.69
C SER A 122 1.83 21.18 6.47
N ASP A 123 2.39 22.33 6.75
CA ASP A 123 3.10 23.17 5.78
C ASP A 123 4.57 23.16 6.18
N TRP A 124 5.37 22.41 5.45
CA TRP A 124 6.81 22.24 5.67
C TRP A 124 7.65 22.96 4.62
N ASP A 125 6.99 23.68 3.71
CA ASP A 125 7.65 24.37 2.58
C ASP A 125 8.49 23.39 1.73
N VAL A 126 7.90 22.24 1.38
CA VAL A 126 8.58 21.21 0.58
C VAL A 126 8.73 21.60 -0.90
N GLY A 127 8.23 22.78 -1.30
CA GLY A 127 8.41 23.37 -2.62
C GLY A 127 7.46 22.86 -3.70
N GLU A 128 6.68 21.84 -3.43
CA GLU A 128 5.70 21.29 -4.37
C GLU A 128 4.51 20.66 -3.66
N ARG A 129 3.37 20.62 -4.36
CA ARG A 129 2.14 20.01 -3.86
C ARG A 129 1.46 19.20 -4.96
N SER A 130 0.99 17.98 -4.65
CA SER A 130 0.23 17.17 -5.60
C SER A 130 -1.12 17.84 -5.92
N PHE A 131 -1.47 17.94 -7.21
CA PHE A 131 -2.72 18.54 -7.65
C PHE A 131 -3.58 17.62 -8.53
N SER A 132 -2.99 16.55 -9.08
CA SER A 132 -3.69 15.56 -9.90
C SER A 132 -3.02 14.19 -9.78
N GLY A 133 -3.77 13.13 -10.05
CA GLY A 133 -3.20 11.79 -10.07
C GLY A 133 -4.11 10.80 -10.79
N GLU A 134 -3.47 9.80 -11.40
CA GLU A 134 -4.11 8.74 -12.15
C GLU A 134 -3.65 7.37 -11.65
N LYS A 135 -4.57 6.42 -11.56
CA LYS A 135 -4.22 5.05 -11.22
C LYS A 135 -3.77 4.29 -12.47
N MET A 136 -2.66 3.57 -12.35
CA MET A 136 -2.18 2.71 -13.41
C MET A 136 -3.01 1.41 -13.54
N PHE A 137 -3.67 0.98 -12.46
CA PHE A 137 -4.50 -0.23 -12.44
C PHE A 137 -5.93 0.08 -11.96
N ASP A 138 -6.92 -0.11 -12.83
CA ASP A 138 -8.33 0.11 -12.49
C ASP A 138 -8.95 -1.05 -11.69
N ASP A 139 -8.40 -2.24 -11.82
CA ASP A 139 -8.89 -3.47 -11.17
C ASP A 139 -8.37 -3.67 -9.73
N GLY A 140 -7.76 -2.63 -9.15
CA GLY A 140 -7.19 -2.66 -7.80
C GLY A 140 -5.82 -3.30 -7.72
N GLY A 141 -5.16 -3.54 -8.87
CA GLY A 141 -3.75 -3.98 -8.93
C GLY A 141 -3.45 -5.29 -8.22
N GLN A 142 -4.39 -6.22 -8.19
CA GLN A 142 -4.16 -7.55 -7.61
C GLN A 142 -3.77 -8.54 -8.70
N PHE A 143 -2.61 -9.17 -8.51
CA PHE A 143 -2.11 -10.24 -9.38
C PHE A 143 -2.31 -11.61 -8.71
N ALA A 144 -3.47 -11.83 -8.11
CA ALA A 144 -3.76 -13.03 -7.35
C ALA A 144 -3.71 -14.28 -8.23
N GLY A 145 -2.92 -15.26 -7.82
CA GLY A 145 -2.92 -16.61 -8.39
C GLY A 145 -2.37 -16.76 -9.79
N GLU A 146 -1.85 -15.71 -10.41
CA GLU A 146 -1.52 -15.70 -11.83
C GLU A 146 -0.15 -15.06 -12.12
N TYR A 147 0.88 -15.47 -11.40
CA TYR A 147 2.23 -14.93 -11.59
C TYR A 147 2.81 -15.18 -12.98
N ASN A 148 2.36 -16.24 -13.64
CA ASN A 148 2.72 -16.57 -15.03
C ASN A 148 1.79 -15.93 -16.06
N ASN A 149 0.83 -15.12 -15.65
CA ASN A 149 -0.06 -14.40 -16.56
C ASN A 149 0.49 -13.01 -16.84
N GLU A 150 1.24 -12.87 -17.91
CA GLU A 150 1.87 -11.63 -18.32
C GLU A 150 0.88 -10.46 -18.43
N SER A 151 -0.37 -10.72 -18.77
CA SER A 151 -1.40 -9.69 -18.88
C SER A 151 -1.73 -9.03 -17.52
N ARG A 152 -1.39 -9.67 -16.41
CA ARG A 152 -1.64 -9.15 -15.07
C ARG A 152 -0.52 -8.24 -14.56
N TYR A 153 0.73 -8.54 -14.86
CA TYR A 153 1.90 -7.80 -14.38
C TYR A 153 2.80 -7.23 -15.48
N ASN A 154 2.31 -7.20 -16.70
CA ASN A 154 2.87 -6.40 -17.80
C ASN A 154 1.77 -5.46 -18.28
N ARG A 155 1.72 -4.27 -17.70
CA ARG A 155 0.63 -3.31 -17.89
C ARG A 155 1.12 -2.04 -18.53
N GLN A 156 0.22 -1.39 -19.24
CA GLN A 156 0.47 -0.11 -19.90
C GLN A 156 -0.57 0.92 -19.45
N HIS A 157 -0.11 2.13 -19.28
CA HIS A 157 -0.93 3.29 -18.98
C HIS A 157 -0.58 4.42 -19.93
N ASN A 158 -1.53 4.86 -20.73
CA ASN A 158 -1.36 5.98 -21.65
C ASN A 158 -1.84 7.27 -20.98
N PHE A 159 -1.03 8.31 -21.05
CA PHE A 159 -1.38 9.62 -20.53
C PHE A 159 -0.84 10.75 -21.41
N THR A 160 -1.44 11.92 -21.26
CA THR A 160 -0.94 13.16 -21.87
C THR A 160 -0.44 14.06 -20.76
N ALA A 161 0.66 14.74 -20.99
CA ALA A 161 1.18 15.69 -20.01
C ALA A 161 0.13 16.75 -19.66
N LEU A 162 -0.05 16.99 -18.37
CA LEU A 162 -0.89 18.09 -17.90
C LEU A 162 -0.17 19.43 -18.10
N SER A 163 -0.94 20.50 -18.26
CA SER A 163 -0.35 21.85 -18.31
C SER A 163 0.07 22.30 -16.90
N ASN A 164 1.13 23.11 -16.84
CA ASN A 164 1.56 23.78 -15.61
C ASN A 164 1.98 22.87 -14.44
N TYR A 165 2.45 21.67 -14.73
CA TYR A 165 3.07 20.85 -13.70
C TYR A 165 4.52 21.29 -13.45
N HIS A 166 4.97 21.13 -12.20
CA HIS A 166 6.36 21.26 -11.78
C HIS A 166 7.08 19.90 -11.88
N SER A 167 6.47 18.86 -11.35
CA SER A 167 7.00 17.51 -11.42
C SER A 167 5.90 16.46 -11.61
N VAL A 168 6.29 15.29 -12.08
CA VAL A 168 5.44 14.12 -12.15
C VAL A 168 6.18 12.90 -11.61
N LYS A 169 5.50 12.13 -10.75
CA LYS A 169 6.12 11.02 -10.03
C LYS A 169 5.29 9.75 -10.12
N ILE A 170 5.97 8.62 -10.21
CA ILE A 170 5.38 7.32 -9.93
C ILE A 170 5.32 7.18 -8.41
N VAL A 171 4.16 6.85 -7.89
CA VAL A 171 3.94 6.54 -6.46
C VAL A 171 3.37 5.15 -6.35
N SER A 172 4.07 4.25 -5.68
CA SER A 172 3.65 2.86 -5.56
C SER A 172 3.64 2.36 -4.12
N THR A 173 2.75 1.41 -3.86
CA THR A 173 2.69 0.62 -2.63
C THR A 173 2.49 -0.83 -3.04
N ILE A 174 3.55 -1.62 -2.97
CA ILE A 174 3.53 -3.00 -3.46
C ILE A 174 3.94 -3.96 -2.36
N THR A 175 3.16 -5.03 -2.18
CA THR A 175 3.45 -6.10 -1.22
C THR A 175 3.06 -7.44 -1.78
N GLY A 176 3.84 -8.46 -1.43
CA GLY A 176 3.56 -9.84 -1.80
C GLY A 176 3.11 -10.67 -0.59
N HIS A 177 2.09 -11.49 -0.79
CA HIS A 177 1.44 -12.30 0.25
C HIS A 177 1.15 -13.71 -0.24
N GLY A 178 1.16 -14.70 0.66
CA GLY A 178 0.76 -16.06 0.31
C GLY A 178 1.64 -17.15 0.90
N PHE A 179 1.83 -17.13 2.22
CA PHE A 179 2.53 -18.20 2.94
C PHE A 179 1.90 -19.59 2.66
N ASN A 180 2.73 -20.58 2.36
CA ASN A 180 2.32 -21.94 1.99
C ASN A 180 1.35 -22.05 0.79
N GLN A 181 1.32 -21.06 -0.06
CA GLN A 181 0.39 -21.01 -1.18
C GLN A 181 1.04 -21.44 -2.50
N ASP A 182 2.34 -21.43 -2.58
CA ASP A 182 3.13 -21.98 -3.68
C ASP A 182 4.37 -22.71 -3.13
N GLN A 183 5.00 -23.52 -3.97
CA GLN A 183 6.10 -24.40 -3.58
C GLN A 183 7.30 -23.68 -2.99
N ALA A 184 7.56 -22.46 -3.43
CA ALA A 184 8.70 -21.65 -2.99
C ALA A 184 8.30 -20.58 -1.96
N ASN A 185 7.04 -20.48 -1.59
CA ASN A 185 6.48 -19.32 -0.88
C ASN A 185 6.82 -17.98 -1.55
N CYS A 186 6.97 -18.00 -2.87
CA CYS A 186 7.55 -16.90 -3.63
C CYS A 186 6.68 -15.64 -3.61
N ALA A 187 5.36 -15.80 -3.52
CA ALA A 187 4.46 -14.67 -3.36
C ALA A 187 4.82 -13.76 -2.18
N GLU A 188 5.35 -14.33 -1.10
CA GLU A 188 5.63 -13.63 0.13
C GLU A 188 7.12 -13.37 0.34
N PHE A 189 8.01 -14.28 -0.09
CA PHE A 189 9.42 -14.26 0.28
C PHE A 189 10.40 -14.11 -0.89
N CYS A 190 9.94 -14.13 -2.15
CA CYS A 190 10.83 -13.84 -3.27
C CYS A 190 11.06 -12.35 -3.46
N ASP A 191 12.13 -12.04 -4.16
CA ASP A 191 12.41 -10.69 -4.66
C ASP A 191 11.43 -10.35 -5.79
N HIS A 192 10.51 -9.47 -5.50
CA HIS A 192 9.62 -8.91 -6.47
C HIS A 192 10.23 -7.60 -6.97
N GLU A 193 10.61 -7.59 -8.23
CA GLU A 193 11.13 -6.42 -8.92
C GLU A 193 10.01 -5.76 -9.72
N HIS A 194 9.85 -4.46 -9.56
CA HIS A 194 8.81 -3.71 -10.27
C HIS A 194 9.47 -2.70 -11.19
N HIS A 195 9.40 -2.97 -12.47
CA HIS A 195 10.06 -2.17 -13.50
C HIS A 195 9.07 -1.23 -14.18
N TYR A 196 9.49 0.01 -14.39
CA TYR A 196 8.74 1.07 -15.04
C TYR A 196 9.53 1.58 -16.24
N PHE A 197 8.88 1.67 -17.40
CA PHE A 197 9.50 2.10 -18.66
C PHE A 197 8.72 3.25 -19.25
N LEU A 198 9.39 4.34 -19.58
CA LEU A 198 8.82 5.50 -20.25
C LEU A 198 9.85 6.15 -21.18
N ASN A 199 9.53 6.29 -22.48
CA ASN A 199 10.33 7.03 -23.44
C ASN A 199 11.83 6.64 -23.46
N GLY A 200 12.13 5.35 -23.35
CA GLY A 200 13.49 4.80 -23.33
C GLY A 200 14.19 4.82 -21.96
N ASN A 201 13.57 5.41 -20.96
CA ASN A 201 14.08 5.42 -19.58
C ASN A 201 13.48 4.28 -18.78
N THR A 202 14.17 3.87 -17.72
CA THR A 202 13.76 2.78 -16.83
C THR A 202 14.05 3.11 -15.38
N ALA A 203 13.06 2.87 -14.50
CA ALA A 203 13.25 2.80 -13.07
C ALA A 203 12.77 1.46 -12.55
N TYR A 204 13.25 1.04 -11.39
CA TYR A 204 12.71 -0.13 -10.73
C TYR A 204 12.67 0.02 -9.22
N GLU A 205 11.64 -0.56 -8.63
CA GLU A 205 11.45 -0.73 -7.21
C GLU A 205 11.75 -2.17 -6.83
N TRP A 206 12.48 -2.36 -5.76
CA TRP A 206 12.80 -3.65 -5.19
C TRP A 206 12.67 -3.59 -3.67
N HIS A 207 12.59 -4.73 -3.03
CA HIS A 207 12.37 -4.82 -1.59
C HIS A 207 13.67 -5.25 -0.88
N PRO A 208 14.42 -4.33 -0.27
CA PRO A 208 15.80 -4.57 0.17
C PRO A 208 15.95 -5.60 1.29
N ILE A 209 14.87 -5.92 2.01
CA ILE A 209 14.89 -6.90 3.12
C ILE A 209 14.51 -8.31 2.68
N VAL A 210 14.02 -8.48 1.46
CA VAL A 210 13.68 -9.80 0.93
C VAL A 210 14.95 -10.65 0.78
N TYR A 211 14.85 -11.96 0.87
CA TYR A 211 15.98 -12.91 0.95
C TYR A 211 16.87 -12.84 2.19
N ASP A 212 16.67 -11.87 3.05
CA ASP A 212 17.38 -11.83 4.32
C ASP A 212 16.62 -12.64 5.36
N ASN A 213 17.20 -13.73 5.85
CA ASN A 213 16.61 -14.57 6.90
C ASN A 213 16.33 -13.82 8.20
N GLN A 214 16.88 -12.62 8.35
CA GLN A 214 16.69 -11.72 9.48
C GLN A 214 16.20 -10.34 9.04
N GLY A 215 15.68 -10.21 7.83
CA GLY A 215 15.28 -8.92 7.27
C GLY A 215 14.27 -8.16 8.13
N CYS A 216 13.21 -8.83 8.57
CA CYS A 216 12.23 -8.23 9.47
C CYS A 216 12.72 -8.15 10.93
N GLU A 217 13.60 -9.05 11.38
CA GLU A 217 14.19 -8.96 12.71
C GLU A 217 15.05 -7.69 12.87
N LYS A 218 15.75 -7.29 11.83
CA LYS A 218 16.56 -6.06 11.81
C LYS A 218 15.72 -4.77 11.89
N GLU A 219 14.41 -4.88 11.65
CA GLU A 219 13.46 -3.77 11.66
C GLU A 219 12.66 -3.67 13.00
N VAL A 220 13.03 -4.44 14.03
CA VAL A 220 12.33 -4.43 15.32
C VAL A 220 12.30 -3.03 15.95
N ASP A 221 13.39 -2.28 15.85
CA ASP A 221 13.46 -0.89 16.33
C ASP A 221 12.55 0.06 15.55
N ARG A 222 12.04 -0.37 14.39
CA ARG A 222 11.10 0.35 13.53
C ARG A 222 9.66 -0.17 13.62
N GLY A 223 9.37 -0.98 14.63
CA GLY A 223 8.01 -1.40 14.94
C GLY A 223 7.61 -2.80 14.50
N VAL A 224 8.52 -3.60 13.97
CA VAL A 224 8.25 -5.01 13.69
C VAL A 224 7.95 -5.76 14.98
N VAL A 225 6.93 -6.59 14.94
CA VAL A 225 6.47 -7.35 16.10
C VAL A 225 6.82 -8.83 15.95
N ALA A 226 7.60 -9.31 16.91
CA ALA A 226 7.98 -10.71 16.99
C ALA A 226 6.78 -11.63 17.24
N ASN A 227 6.81 -12.81 16.62
CA ASN A 227 5.86 -13.90 16.84
C ASN A 227 6.59 -15.17 17.29
N GLN A 228 5.90 -16.00 18.03
CA GLN A 228 6.41 -17.28 18.53
C GLN A 228 6.48 -18.39 17.46
N PHE A 229 5.86 -18.19 16.29
CA PHE A 229 5.74 -19.21 15.24
C PHE A 229 6.89 -19.24 14.23
N GLY A 230 7.92 -18.43 14.41
CA GLY A 230 9.23 -18.57 13.78
C GLY A 230 9.42 -17.97 12.40
N SER A 231 8.39 -17.57 11.66
CA SER A 231 8.56 -16.97 10.33
C SER A 231 8.66 -15.42 10.33
N TRP A 232 8.39 -14.78 11.44
CA TRP A 232 8.38 -13.33 11.58
C TRP A 232 9.74 -12.65 11.31
N PRO A 233 10.93 -13.29 11.56
CA PRO A 233 12.20 -12.61 11.34
C PRO A 233 12.57 -12.49 9.86
N TYR A 234 11.99 -13.30 9.00
CA TYR A 234 12.35 -13.33 7.58
C TYR A 234 11.89 -12.06 6.86
N GLY A 235 12.74 -11.55 5.99
CA GLY A 235 12.38 -10.49 5.07
C GLY A 235 11.27 -10.94 4.11
N ARG A 236 10.31 -10.06 3.86
CA ARG A 236 9.18 -10.32 2.97
C ARG A 236 9.14 -9.32 1.83
N ALA A 237 8.37 -9.63 0.82
CA ALA A 237 8.17 -8.79 -0.34
C ALA A 237 7.39 -7.51 0.03
N GLY A 238 8.14 -6.49 0.43
CA GLY A 238 7.63 -5.14 0.69
C GLY A 238 6.99 -4.90 2.06
N TRP A 239 7.12 -5.82 3.04
CA TRP A 239 6.50 -5.63 4.34
C TRP A 239 7.12 -6.44 5.48
N CYS A 240 6.85 -6.02 6.72
CA CYS A 240 7.07 -6.81 7.92
C CYS A 240 5.86 -6.68 8.85
N ALA A 241 5.62 -7.72 9.68
CA ALA A 241 4.49 -7.74 10.59
C ALA A 241 4.56 -6.59 11.62
N GLY A 242 3.48 -5.83 11.74
CA GLY A 242 3.36 -4.70 12.67
C GLY A 242 3.83 -3.36 12.10
N GLN A 243 4.25 -3.30 10.84
CA GLN A 243 4.64 -2.03 10.18
C GLN A 243 3.56 -1.53 9.21
N ASP A 244 3.58 -0.23 8.96
CA ASP A 244 2.99 0.35 7.75
C ASP A 244 3.85 0.02 6.53
N VAL A 245 3.20 -0.06 5.38
CA VAL A 245 3.88 -0.24 4.10
C VAL A 245 4.17 1.14 3.54
N LYS A 246 5.45 1.47 3.44
CA LYS A 246 5.88 2.76 2.92
C LYS A 246 5.69 2.83 1.41
N GLN A 247 5.34 4.02 0.94
CA GLN A 247 5.25 4.30 -0.48
C GLN A 247 6.66 4.45 -1.06
N TRP A 248 6.86 3.88 -2.22
CA TRP A 248 8.00 4.17 -3.06
C TRP A 248 7.61 5.27 -4.05
N THR A 249 8.48 6.26 -4.20
CA THR A 249 8.26 7.40 -5.09
C THR A 249 9.47 7.59 -6.00
N TYR A 250 9.21 7.78 -7.30
CA TYR A 250 10.25 8.04 -8.28
C TYR A 250 9.86 9.18 -9.22
N ASP A 251 10.72 10.17 -9.35
CA ASP A 251 10.53 11.32 -10.23
C ASP A 251 10.82 10.93 -11.68
N ILE A 252 9.84 11.13 -12.56
CA ILE A 252 9.93 10.87 -13.99
C ILE A 252 9.73 12.13 -14.84
N THR A 253 9.83 13.31 -14.24
CA THR A 253 9.55 14.61 -14.88
C THR A 253 10.28 14.75 -16.20
N ASP A 254 11.59 14.44 -16.20
CA ASP A 254 12.45 14.56 -17.40
C ASP A 254 12.16 13.49 -18.47
N TRP A 255 11.33 12.48 -18.16
CA TRP A 255 10.99 11.41 -19.09
C TRP A 255 9.73 11.70 -19.90
N VAL A 256 8.92 12.66 -19.44
CA VAL A 256 7.61 12.98 -20.02
C VAL A 256 7.79 13.81 -21.29
N ASP A 257 7.16 13.36 -22.38
CA ASP A 257 7.01 14.15 -23.59
C ASP A 257 5.75 14.99 -23.49
N ASN A 258 5.94 16.32 -23.54
CA ASN A 258 4.84 17.29 -23.44
C ASN A 258 4.05 17.44 -24.75
N SER A 259 4.51 16.88 -25.83
CA SER A 259 3.93 17.06 -27.18
C SER A 259 3.13 15.85 -27.68
N THR A 260 3.30 14.69 -27.06
CA THR A 260 2.68 13.44 -27.51
C THR A 260 2.02 12.69 -26.36
N THR A 261 1.30 11.61 -26.71
CA THR A 261 0.84 10.64 -25.72
C THR A 261 2.01 9.83 -25.22
N ASN A 262 2.19 9.81 -23.90
CA ASN A 262 3.18 8.99 -23.22
C ASN A 262 2.61 7.61 -22.93
N ASN A 263 3.45 6.57 -23.00
CA ASN A 263 3.09 5.21 -22.65
C ASN A 263 3.98 4.74 -21.50
N LEU A 264 3.47 4.78 -20.30
CA LEU A 264 4.12 4.23 -19.13
C LEU A 264 3.82 2.73 -19.06
N ARG A 265 4.85 1.92 -19.18
CA ARG A 265 4.75 0.47 -19.06
C ARG A 265 5.30 0.02 -17.71
N TYR A 266 4.54 -0.84 -17.03
CA TYR A 266 4.96 -1.55 -15.83
C TYR A 266 5.20 -3.03 -16.16
N LYS A 267 6.26 -3.61 -15.59
CA LYS A 267 6.52 -5.05 -15.63
C LYS A 267 7.00 -5.54 -14.26
N GLY A 268 6.29 -6.52 -13.70
CA GLY A 268 6.72 -7.24 -12.50
C GLY A 268 7.58 -8.45 -12.87
N LEU A 269 8.68 -8.64 -12.16
CA LEU A 269 9.56 -9.81 -12.25
C LEU A 269 9.79 -10.41 -10.87
N PHE A 270 10.25 -11.64 -10.86
CA PHE A 270 10.58 -12.39 -9.65
C PHE A 270 11.98 -12.96 -9.82
N ASN A 271 12.92 -12.54 -8.97
CA ASN A 271 14.32 -12.92 -9.12
C ASN A 271 14.87 -12.64 -10.53
N GLY A 272 14.50 -11.51 -11.14
CA GLY A 272 14.88 -11.14 -12.49
C GLY A 272 14.21 -11.93 -13.61
N GLN A 273 13.24 -12.78 -13.33
CA GLN A 273 12.56 -13.66 -14.30
C GLN A 273 11.04 -13.61 -14.14
N GLU A 274 10.35 -14.10 -15.16
CA GLU A 274 8.91 -14.36 -15.05
C GLU A 274 8.66 -15.54 -14.09
N TYR A 275 7.76 -15.36 -13.16
CA TYR A 275 7.45 -16.40 -12.17
C TYR A 275 6.35 -17.32 -12.68
N SER A 276 6.63 -18.60 -12.71
CA SER A 276 5.68 -19.66 -13.05
C SER A 276 5.63 -20.67 -11.90
N PRO A 277 4.72 -20.51 -10.94
CA PRO A 277 4.61 -21.45 -9.84
C PRO A 277 4.12 -22.82 -10.35
N GLN A 278 4.84 -23.88 -10.02
CA GLN A 278 4.52 -25.24 -10.48
C GLN A 278 3.47 -25.93 -9.60
N ASP A 279 3.28 -25.49 -8.38
CA ASP A 279 2.29 -26.05 -7.48
C ASP A 279 1.41 -24.94 -6.91
N THR A 280 0.12 -25.11 -7.12
CA THR A 280 -0.88 -24.17 -6.68
C THR A 280 -1.89 -24.91 -5.80
N ASN A 281 -1.60 -25.04 -4.51
CA ASN A 281 -2.54 -25.59 -3.54
C ASN A 281 -3.85 -24.77 -3.40
N GLY A 282 -4.22 -24.03 -4.44
CA GLY A 282 -5.47 -23.28 -4.55
C GLY A 282 -5.58 -22.08 -3.61
N GLY A 283 -4.50 -21.65 -3.00
CA GLY A 283 -4.53 -20.57 -2.02
C GLY A 283 -4.38 -19.17 -2.62
N ASP A 284 -4.41 -18.19 -1.75
CA ASP A 284 -4.55 -16.79 -2.05
C ASP A 284 -3.17 -16.10 -2.19
N ARG A 285 -2.45 -16.45 -3.25
CA ARG A 285 -1.18 -15.82 -3.61
C ARG A 285 -1.44 -14.46 -4.22
N ARG A 286 -0.80 -13.43 -3.73
CA ARG A 286 -1.05 -12.08 -4.22
C ARG A 286 0.20 -11.24 -4.21
N ILE A 287 0.48 -10.64 -5.35
CA ILE A 287 1.12 -9.34 -5.38
C ILE A 287 0.01 -8.29 -5.38
N ARG A 288 0.05 -7.42 -4.41
CA ARG A 288 -0.89 -6.32 -4.32
C ARG A 288 -0.17 -5.02 -4.62
N ALA A 289 -0.44 -4.47 -5.79
CA ALA A 289 0.14 -3.23 -6.27
C ALA A 289 -0.90 -2.12 -6.32
N ASN A 290 -0.58 -0.98 -5.73
CA ASN A 290 -1.28 0.28 -5.91
C ASN A 290 -0.27 1.26 -6.51
N ILE A 291 -0.43 1.61 -7.78
CA ILE A 291 0.52 2.43 -8.54
C ILE A 291 -0.23 3.61 -9.14
N LEU A 292 0.26 4.80 -8.84
CA LEU A 292 -0.28 6.05 -9.34
C LEU A 292 0.78 6.82 -10.11
N LEU A 293 0.33 7.58 -11.08
CA LEU A 293 1.04 8.69 -11.67
C LEU A 293 0.51 9.97 -11.02
N VAL A 294 1.37 10.73 -10.34
CA VAL A 294 0.97 11.90 -9.55
C VAL A 294 1.67 13.14 -10.07
N TRP A 295 0.90 14.20 -10.28
CA TRP A 295 1.33 15.49 -10.81
C TRP A 295 1.42 16.52 -9.68
N TYR A 296 2.51 17.27 -9.66
CA TYR A 296 2.79 18.28 -8.65
C TYR A 296 2.89 19.66 -9.28
N ALA A 297 2.32 20.65 -8.60
CA ALA A 297 2.56 22.06 -8.85
C ALA A 297 3.64 22.58 -7.92
N GLN A 298 4.37 23.60 -8.33
CA GLN A 298 5.25 24.36 -7.44
C GLN A 298 4.39 25.15 -6.44
N ASN A 299 4.76 25.14 -5.16
CA ASN A 299 4.14 25.96 -4.12
C ASN A 299 4.47 27.43 -4.30
#